data_349e5a8969e9558ec2b88bba8a08d43f
#
_entry.id   349e5a8969e9558ec2b88bba8a08d43f
#
_cell.length_a   1.000
_cell.length_b   1.000
_cell.length_c   1.000
_cell.angle_alpha   90.00
_cell.angle_beta   90.00
_cell.angle_gamma   90.00
#
_symmetry.space_group_name_H-M   'P 1'
#
loop_
_entity.id
_entity.type
_entity.pdbx_description
1 polymer ?
#
loop_
_entity_poly.entity_id
_entity_poly.type
_entity_poly.pdbx_seq_one_letter_code
_entity_poly.pdbx_strand_id
1 'polypeptide(L)'
;MRGPLIVLVALAVLAWLSWEVMQRRAPQEIPASAAPDSAGSGVRAVRLYFASPNGDSLVAETRELVEPATFHDRVATLVAELDRGPRGRGVAALPAGTAVLHVYMDDRGLLTLDVSGAFRRGFHGGSTAEYLAIASLVRTLGANLPEVRRVLIVCAGRPLATLGGHLPLDRPLEVSDWP
;
A
#
# COMPACT_ATOMS: atom_id res chain seq x y z
N MET A 1 51.98 32.57 41.24
CA MET A 1 51.78 32.56 39.78
C MET A 1 51.35 31.16 39.27
N ARG A 2 50.23 30.59 39.81
CA ARG A 2 49.74 29.24 39.42
C ARG A 2 48.35 29.25 38.77
N GLY A 3 47.69 30.42 38.74
CA GLY A 3 46.33 30.58 38.21
C GLY A 3 46.21 30.42 36.68
N PRO A 4 47.02 31.05 35.84
CA PRO A 4 46.84 31.00 34.40
C PRO A 4 47.07 29.62 33.78
N LEU A 5 47.92 28.79 34.39
CA LEU A 5 48.24 27.45 33.93
C LEU A 5 47.01 26.48 34.08
N ILE A 6 46.30 26.61 35.21
CA ILE A 6 45.12 25.79 35.51
C ILE A 6 43.98 26.14 34.52
N VAL A 7 43.80 27.39 34.18
CA VAL A 7 42.78 27.80 33.20
C VAL A 7 43.07 27.29 31.79
N LEU A 8 44.34 27.32 31.38
CA LEU A 8 44.76 26.78 30.08
C LEU A 8 44.58 25.26 29.99
N VAL A 9 44.88 24.52 31.06
CA VAL A 9 44.64 23.07 31.09
C VAL A 9 43.16 22.76 31.07
N ALA A 10 42.32 23.51 31.79
CA ALA A 10 40.89 23.28 31.76
C ALA A 10 40.28 23.56 30.38
N LEU A 11 40.70 24.59 29.66
CA LEU A 11 40.28 24.89 28.30
C LEU A 11 40.74 23.81 27.30
N ALA A 12 41.96 23.30 27.45
CA ALA A 12 42.45 22.21 26.61
C ALA A 12 41.64 20.93 26.80
N VAL A 13 41.28 20.58 28.03
CA VAL A 13 40.41 19.40 28.33
C VAL A 13 39.03 19.57 27.79
N LEU A 14 38.45 20.75 27.90
CA LEU A 14 37.12 21.03 27.32
C LEU A 14 37.12 21.01 25.79
N ALA A 15 38.18 21.48 25.17
CA ALA A 15 38.34 21.40 23.71
C ALA A 15 38.51 19.95 23.25
N TRP A 16 39.29 19.16 23.99
CA TRP A 16 39.48 17.73 23.70
C TRP A 16 38.19 16.93 23.88
N LEU A 17 37.42 17.16 24.94
CA LEU A 17 36.13 16.53 25.19
C LEU A 17 35.11 16.90 24.10
N SER A 18 35.10 18.17 23.68
CA SER A 18 34.23 18.64 22.58
C SER A 18 34.58 17.98 21.26
N TRP A 19 35.86 17.80 20.98
CA TRP A 19 36.37 17.06 19.80
C TRP A 19 35.95 15.59 19.81
N GLU A 20 36.07 14.92 20.95
CA GLU A 20 35.70 13.52 21.15
C GLU A 20 34.18 13.32 20.91
N VAL A 21 33.35 14.21 21.45
CA VAL A 21 31.88 14.18 21.24
C VAL A 21 31.52 14.47 19.78
N MET A 22 32.25 15.33 19.10
CA MET A 22 32.03 15.68 17.72
C MET A 22 32.43 14.53 16.77
N GLN A 23 33.50 13.80 17.09
CA GLN A 23 33.88 12.59 16.33
C GLN A 23 32.89 11.44 16.53
N ARG A 24 32.30 11.30 17.71
CA ARG A 24 31.26 10.30 17.96
C ARG A 24 29.93 10.60 17.28
N ARG A 25 29.76 11.84 16.79
CA ARG A 25 28.62 12.29 15.98
C ARG A 25 28.91 12.29 14.48
N ALA A 26 30.01 11.69 14.04
CA ALA A 26 30.17 11.42 12.62
C ALA A 26 28.94 10.65 12.17
N PRO A 27 28.24 11.06 11.09
CA PRO A 27 27.12 10.30 10.57
C PRO A 27 27.65 8.88 10.35
N GLN A 28 27.04 7.88 11.00
CA GLN A 28 27.21 6.51 10.58
C GLN A 28 26.86 6.51 9.10
N GLU A 29 27.85 6.40 8.24
CA GLU A 29 27.63 5.98 6.88
C GLU A 29 26.87 4.67 7.00
N ILE A 30 25.57 4.74 6.81
CA ILE A 30 24.75 3.57 6.54
C ILE A 30 25.49 2.91 5.38
N PRO A 31 26.01 1.69 5.54
CA PRO A 31 26.66 1.03 4.42
C PRO A 31 25.64 1.07 3.27
N ALA A 32 26.02 1.73 2.20
CA ALA A 32 25.32 1.67 0.93
C ALA A 32 25.50 0.25 0.36
N SER A 33 24.99 -0.72 1.08
CA SER A 33 24.93 -2.11 0.69
C SER A 33 23.48 -2.59 0.82
N ALA A 34 22.67 -2.05 -0.02
CA ALA A 34 21.76 -2.78 -0.84
C ALA A 34 21.85 -2.06 -2.18
N ALA A 35 22.67 -2.58 -3.07
CA ALA A 35 22.38 -2.41 -4.48
C ALA A 35 20.87 -2.65 -4.58
N PRO A 36 20.08 -1.75 -5.20
CA PRO A 36 18.73 -2.14 -5.53
C PRO A 36 18.93 -3.44 -6.31
N ASP A 37 18.49 -4.55 -5.72
CA ASP A 37 18.22 -5.72 -6.52
C ASP A 37 17.61 -5.16 -7.78
N SER A 38 18.19 -5.47 -8.91
CA SER A 38 17.68 -5.11 -10.22
C SER A 38 16.30 -5.74 -10.28
N ALA A 39 15.35 -5.07 -9.64
CA ALA A 39 13.95 -5.45 -9.60
C ALA A 39 13.52 -5.45 -11.04
N GLY A 40 13.38 -6.62 -11.55
CA GLY A 40 13.24 -6.94 -12.93
C GLY A 40 12.24 -6.01 -13.59
N SER A 41 12.67 -5.39 -14.68
CA SER A 41 11.81 -4.88 -15.75
C SER A 41 11.05 -6.05 -16.41
N GLY A 42 10.63 -7.03 -15.60
CA GLY A 42 9.87 -8.18 -16.03
C GLY A 42 8.42 -7.79 -16.28
N VAL A 43 7.87 -8.29 -17.37
CA VAL A 43 6.41 -8.26 -17.58
C VAL A 43 5.80 -9.41 -16.78
N ARG A 44 4.79 -9.12 -15.97
CA ARG A 44 4.07 -10.11 -15.17
C ARG A 44 2.61 -10.16 -15.60
N ALA A 45 2.10 -11.37 -15.75
CA ALA A 45 0.68 -11.58 -15.93
C ALA A 45 -0.06 -11.35 -14.60
N VAL A 46 -0.99 -10.41 -14.59
CA VAL A 46 -1.87 -10.11 -13.45
C VAL A 46 -3.29 -10.51 -13.78
N ARG A 47 -4.03 -10.95 -12.77
CA ARG A 47 -5.44 -11.34 -12.89
C ARG A 47 -6.31 -10.29 -12.21
N LEU A 48 -7.13 -9.61 -12.99
CA LEU A 48 -8.07 -8.59 -12.55
C LEU A 48 -9.48 -9.15 -12.56
N TYR A 49 -10.31 -8.77 -11.60
CA TYR A 49 -11.69 -9.23 -11.51
C TYR A 49 -12.64 -8.06 -11.66
N PHE A 50 -13.51 -8.12 -12.64
CA PHE A 50 -14.54 -7.12 -12.95
C PHE A 50 -15.94 -7.69 -12.76
N ALA A 51 -16.94 -6.85 -12.58
CA ALA A 51 -18.31 -7.33 -12.55
C ALA A 51 -18.71 -7.94 -13.90
N SER A 52 -19.54 -8.97 -13.87
CA SER A 52 -20.16 -9.51 -15.09
C SER A 52 -21.13 -8.49 -15.70
N PRO A 53 -21.43 -8.57 -17.00
CA PRO A 53 -22.43 -7.68 -17.61
C PRO A 53 -23.81 -7.76 -16.96
N ASN A 54 -24.15 -8.92 -16.38
CA ASN A 54 -25.42 -9.11 -15.69
C ASN A 54 -25.40 -8.60 -14.24
N GLY A 55 -24.22 -8.24 -13.71
CA GLY A 55 -24.06 -7.73 -12.36
C GLY A 55 -24.30 -8.78 -11.26
N ASP A 56 -24.13 -10.05 -11.54
CA ASP A 56 -24.40 -11.18 -10.65
C ASP A 56 -23.14 -11.93 -10.19
N SER A 57 -22.02 -11.71 -10.85
CA SER A 57 -20.75 -12.42 -10.62
C SER A 57 -19.53 -11.58 -11.01
N LEU A 58 -18.34 -12.13 -10.83
CA LEU A 58 -17.12 -11.55 -11.32
C LEU A 58 -16.59 -12.32 -12.53
N VAL A 59 -16.02 -11.61 -13.47
CA VAL A 59 -15.27 -12.16 -14.62
C VAL A 59 -13.81 -11.77 -14.48
N ALA A 60 -12.93 -12.75 -14.70
CA ALA A 60 -11.49 -12.53 -14.65
C ALA A 60 -10.96 -12.06 -16.01
N GLU A 61 -10.03 -11.11 -15.95
CA GLU A 61 -9.26 -10.63 -17.10
C GLU A 61 -7.78 -10.69 -16.77
N THR A 62 -6.97 -11.26 -17.66
CA THR A 62 -5.51 -11.30 -17.49
C THR A 62 -4.89 -10.16 -18.29
N ARG A 63 -3.96 -9.43 -17.67
CA ARG A 63 -3.16 -8.39 -18.31
C ARG A 63 -1.68 -8.64 -18.06
N GLU A 64 -0.86 -8.27 -19.02
CA GLU A 64 0.58 -8.20 -18.85
C GLU A 64 0.96 -6.78 -18.44
N LEU A 65 1.58 -6.63 -17.28
CA LEU A 65 2.02 -5.36 -16.74
C LEU A 65 3.51 -5.42 -16.38
N VAL A 66 4.18 -4.29 -16.50
CA VAL A 66 5.54 -4.15 -15.96
C VAL A 66 5.46 -4.29 -14.45
N GLU A 67 6.27 -5.17 -13.87
CA GLU A 67 6.26 -5.40 -12.44
C GLU A 67 6.87 -4.21 -11.70
N PRO A 68 6.10 -3.55 -10.81
CA PRO A 68 6.62 -2.44 -10.04
C PRO A 68 7.61 -2.90 -8.97
N ALA A 69 8.58 -2.03 -8.64
CA ALA A 69 9.66 -2.36 -7.73
C ALA A 69 9.22 -2.49 -6.26
N THR A 70 8.21 -1.72 -5.84
CA THR A 70 7.77 -1.71 -4.43
C THR A 70 6.44 -2.42 -4.24
N PHE A 71 6.21 -2.93 -3.02
CA PHE A 71 4.91 -3.51 -2.66
C PHE A 71 3.77 -2.49 -2.80
N HIS A 72 4.00 -1.24 -2.37
CA HIS A 72 3.05 -0.15 -2.54
C HIS A 72 2.65 0.02 -4.02
N ASP A 73 3.64 0.09 -4.91
CA ASP A 73 3.38 0.33 -6.33
C ASP A 73 2.70 -0.88 -6.99
N ARG A 74 2.99 -2.10 -6.53
CA ARG A 74 2.25 -3.31 -6.98
C ARG A 74 0.77 -3.20 -6.65
N VAL A 75 0.42 -2.85 -5.39
CA VAL A 75 -0.96 -2.64 -4.96
C VAL A 75 -1.61 -1.49 -5.74
N ALA A 76 -0.93 -0.35 -5.84
CA ALA A 76 -1.43 0.82 -6.54
C ALA A 76 -1.70 0.55 -8.03
N THR A 77 -0.81 -0.20 -8.68
CA THR A 77 -0.97 -0.59 -10.08
C THR A 77 -2.20 -1.48 -10.28
N LEU A 78 -2.42 -2.46 -9.41
CA LEU A 78 -3.60 -3.33 -9.49
C LEU A 78 -4.90 -2.54 -9.34
N VAL A 79 -4.96 -1.62 -8.37
CA VAL A 79 -6.14 -0.75 -8.16
C VAL A 79 -6.34 0.20 -9.34
N ALA A 80 -5.26 0.78 -9.87
CA ALA A 80 -5.34 1.65 -11.04
C ALA A 80 -5.83 0.92 -12.30
N GLU A 81 -5.45 -0.36 -12.47
CA GLU A 81 -5.97 -1.17 -13.58
C GLU A 81 -7.45 -1.53 -13.41
N LEU A 82 -7.92 -1.73 -12.17
CA LEU A 82 -9.36 -1.87 -11.88
C LEU A 82 -10.13 -0.58 -12.17
N ASP A 83 -9.57 0.58 -11.76
CA ASP A 83 -10.18 1.90 -11.99
C ASP A 83 -10.28 2.23 -13.50
N ARG A 84 -9.30 1.82 -14.30
CA ARG A 84 -9.35 1.95 -15.77
C ARG A 84 -10.48 1.15 -16.40
N GLY A 85 -11.00 0.16 -15.69
CA GLY A 85 -12.06 -0.71 -16.18
C GLY A 85 -11.59 -1.85 -17.08
N PRO A 86 -12.51 -2.74 -17.47
CA PRO A 86 -12.21 -3.91 -18.26
C PRO A 86 -11.90 -3.54 -19.73
N ARG A 87 -11.05 -4.37 -20.37
CA ARG A 87 -10.83 -4.37 -21.81
C ARG A 87 -11.71 -5.39 -22.54
N GLY A 88 -12.23 -6.36 -21.77
CA GLY A 88 -13.07 -7.45 -22.25
C GLY A 88 -14.56 -7.24 -21.96
N ARG A 89 -15.24 -8.33 -21.60
CA ARG A 89 -16.71 -8.35 -21.42
C ARG A 89 -17.18 -7.84 -20.04
N GLY A 90 -16.27 -7.57 -19.12
CA GLY A 90 -16.63 -7.12 -17.78
C GLY A 90 -17.21 -5.70 -17.75
N VAL A 91 -17.64 -5.30 -16.57
CA VAL A 91 -18.08 -3.94 -16.24
C VAL A 91 -17.24 -3.47 -15.05
N ALA A 92 -16.82 -2.20 -15.07
CA ALA A 92 -16.09 -1.61 -13.94
C ALA A 92 -16.92 -1.72 -12.66
N ALA A 93 -16.36 -2.33 -11.63
CA ALA A 93 -17.02 -2.51 -10.34
C ALA A 93 -16.64 -1.41 -9.34
N LEU A 94 -15.43 -0.85 -9.47
CA LEU A 94 -14.97 0.22 -8.60
C LEU A 94 -15.51 1.59 -9.02
N PRO A 95 -15.81 2.47 -8.07
CA PRO A 95 -16.12 3.86 -8.34
C PRO A 95 -14.96 4.56 -9.06
N ALA A 96 -15.27 5.32 -10.10
CA ALA A 96 -14.25 6.02 -10.90
C ALA A 96 -13.43 7.01 -10.06
N GLY A 97 -12.11 7.05 -10.31
CA GLY A 97 -11.16 7.85 -9.58
C GLY A 97 -10.71 7.20 -8.26
N THR A 98 -10.98 5.90 -8.08
CA THR A 98 -10.43 5.13 -6.97
C THR A 98 -8.94 5.00 -7.13
N ALA A 99 -8.17 5.53 -6.19
CA ALA A 99 -6.72 5.47 -6.16
C ALA A 99 -6.21 5.04 -4.79
N VAL A 100 -5.05 4.41 -4.75
CA VAL A 100 -4.35 4.07 -3.50
C VAL A 100 -3.62 5.29 -2.99
N LEU A 101 -3.82 5.62 -1.72
CA LEU A 101 -3.11 6.69 -1.02
C LEU A 101 -1.95 6.11 -0.20
N HIS A 102 -2.24 5.10 0.62
CA HIS A 102 -1.26 4.44 1.46
C HIS A 102 -1.51 2.94 1.53
N VAL A 103 -0.43 2.21 1.73
CA VAL A 103 -0.44 0.75 1.89
C VAL A 103 0.40 0.40 3.10
N TYR A 104 -0.17 -0.38 4.00
CA TYR A 104 0.55 -0.98 5.12
C TYR A 104 0.29 -2.47 5.15
N MET A 105 1.35 -3.26 5.31
CA MET A 105 1.30 -4.72 5.39
C MET A 105 1.95 -5.17 6.69
N ASP A 106 1.24 -5.98 7.48
CA ASP A 106 1.80 -6.60 8.66
C ASP A 106 2.44 -7.98 8.35
N ASP A 107 3.17 -8.52 9.32
CA ASP A 107 3.82 -9.83 9.23
C ASP A 107 2.85 -11.03 9.26
N ARG A 108 1.56 -10.78 9.51
CA ARG A 108 0.48 -11.78 9.52
C ARG A 108 -0.36 -11.77 8.25
N GLY A 109 0.03 -10.98 7.27
CA GLY A 109 -0.65 -10.88 5.97
C GLY A 109 -1.90 -9.99 5.98
N LEU A 110 -2.02 -9.06 6.94
CA LEU A 110 -3.05 -8.03 6.90
C LEU A 110 -2.56 -6.83 6.09
N LEU A 111 -3.21 -6.61 4.95
CA LEU A 111 -3.07 -5.41 4.14
C LEU A 111 -4.06 -4.36 4.61
N THR A 112 -3.59 -3.25 5.15
CA THR A 112 -4.38 -2.03 5.33
C THR A 112 -4.23 -1.17 4.09
N LEU A 113 -5.33 -0.98 3.37
CA LEU A 113 -5.40 -0.26 2.11
C LEU A 113 -6.15 1.06 2.30
N ASP A 114 -5.43 2.18 2.21
CA ASP A 114 -6.05 3.51 2.21
C ASP A 114 -6.34 3.94 0.77
N VAL A 115 -7.62 4.07 0.46
CA VAL A 115 -8.08 4.49 -0.86
C VAL A 115 -8.55 5.94 -0.84
N SER A 116 -8.53 6.58 -2.02
CA SER A 116 -8.98 7.95 -2.19
C SER A 116 -10.45 8.13 -1.81
N GLY A 117 -10.81 9.35 -1.41
CA GLY A 117 -12.20 9.69 -1.11
C GLY A 117 -13.17 9.52 -2.29
N ALA A 118 -12.67 9.37 -3.52
CA ALA A 118 -13.49 9.06 -4.70
C ALA A 118 -14.16 7.69 -4.55
N PHE A 119 -13.51 6.72 -3.93
CA PHE A 119 -14.06 5.39 -3.66
C PHE A 119 -15.42 5.46 -2.95
N ARG A 120 -15.54 6.29 -1.93
CA ARG A 120 -16.80 6.47 -1.19
C ARG A 120 -17.76 7.40 -1.91
N ARG A 121 -17.30 8.57 -2.38
CA ARG A 121 -18.17 9.58 -3.00
C ARG A 121 -18.71 9.16 -4.35
N GLY A 122 -17.96 8.35 -5.10
CA GLY A 122 -18.35 7.87 -6.43
C GLY A 122 -19.21 6.61 -6.41
N PHE A 123 -19.46 6.02 -5.24
CA PHE A 123 -20.30 4.83 -5.15
C PHE A 123 -21.79 5.22 -5.16
N HIS A 124 -22.55 4.66 -6.12
CA HIS A 124 -23.98 4.89 -6.31
C HIS A 124 -24.68 3.57 -6.65
N GLY A 125 -24.56 2.57 -5.77
CA GLY A 125 -25.13 1.25 -6.01
C GLY A 125 -25.84 0.66 -4.79
N GLY A 126 -26.60 -0.41 -5.01
CA GLY A 126 -27.21 -1.20 -3.93
C GLY A 126 -26.27 -2.30 -3.44
N SER A 127 -26.83 -3.23 -2.65
CA SER A 127 -26.10 -4.31 -1.98
C SER A 127 -25.24 -5.18 -2.91
N THR A 128 -25.80 -5.55 -4.06
CA THR A 128 -25.06 -6.36 -5.06
C THR A 128 -23.88 -5.60 -5.66
N ALA A 129 -24.07 -4.33 -6.00
CA ALA A 129 -23.01 -3.50 -6.54
C ALA A 129 -21.90 -3.25 -5.48
N GLU A 130 -22.27 -3.03 -4.20
CA GLU A 130 -21.33 -2.92 -3.11
C GLU A 130 -20.51 -4.21 -2.94
N TYR A 131 -21.20 -5.36 -2.93
CA TYR A 131 -20.53 -6.67 -2.85
C TYR A 131 -19.56 -6.85 -4.02
N LEU A 132 -19.97 -6.60 -5.26
CA LEU A 132 -19.12 -6.78 -6.43
C LEU A 132 -17.94 -5.80 -6.45
N ALA A 133 -18.09 -4.58 -5.97
CA ALA A 133 -17.00 -3.63 -5.86
C ALA A 133 -15.91 -4.14 -4.88
N ILE A 134 -16.34 -4.60 -3.71
CA ILE A 134 -15.42 -5.13 -2.70
C ILE A 134 -14.81 -6.47 -3.15
N ALA A 135 -15.63 -7.36 -3.71
CA ALA A 135 -15.17 -8.63 -4.25
C ALA A 135 -14.13 -8.45 -5.37
N SER A 136 -14.37 -7.53 -6.30
CA SER A 136 -13.43 -7.14 -7.36
C SER A 136 -12.07 -6.74 -6.79
N LEU A 137 -12.07 -5.87 -5.79
CA LEU A 137 -10.88 -5.38 -5.13
C LEU A 137 -10.14 -6.50 -4.37
N VAL A 138 -10.83 -7.19 -3.47
CA VAL A 138 -10.22 -8.22 -2.60
C VAL A 138 -9.69 -9.39 -3.40
N ARG A 139 -10.46 -9.88 -4.40
CA ARG A 139 -10.02 -10.98 -5.28
C ARG A 139 -8.84 -10.60 -6.15
N THR A 140 -8.82 -9.38 -6.67
CA THR A 140 -7.68 -8.91 -7.48
C THR A 140 -6.42 -8.85 -6.63
N LEU A 141 -6.50 -8.32 -5.42
CA LEU A 141 -5.36 -8.26 -4.50
C LEU A 141 -4.90 -9.66 -4.12
N GLY A 142 -5.81 -10.54 -3.68
CA GLY A 142 -5.47 -11.90 -3.26
C GLY A 142 -4.90 -12.78 -4.38
N ALA A 143 -5.39 -12.63 -5.61
CA ALA A 143 -4.91 -13.41 -6.74
C ALA A 143 -3.49 -13.02 -7.21
N ASN A 144 -3.07 -11.79 -6.94
CA ASN A 144 -1.78 -11.27 -7.41
C ASN A 144 -0.74 -11.09 -6.31
N LEU A 145 -1.16 -11.08 -5.06
CA LEU A 145 -0.31 -10.83 -3.88
C LEU A 145 -0.50 -11.99 -2.88
N PRO A 146 0.23 -13.10 -3.04
CA PRO A 146 0.04 -14.31 -2.23
C PRO A 146 0.35 -14.11 -0.74
N GLU A 147 1.10 -13.06 -0.41
CA GLU A 147 1.37 -12.62 0.95
C GLU A 147 0.14 -12.00 1.64
N VAL A 148 -0.85 -11.50 0.88
CA VAL A 148 -2.06 -10.88 1.42
C VAL A 148 -3.08 -11.96 1.77
N ARG A 149 -3.43 -12.05 3.04
CA ARG A 149 -4.44 -12.97 3.57
C ARG A 149 -5.73 -12.25 3.94
N ARG A 150 -5.61 -11.02 4.42
CA ARG A 150 -6.72 -10.17 4.86
C ARG A 150 -6.54 -8.76 4.33
N VAL A 151 -7.65 -8.10 4.08
CA VAL A 151 -7.67 -6.71 3.62
C VAL A 151 -8.54 -5.87 4.54
N LEU A 152 -8.00 -4.79 5.09
CA LEU A 152 -8.73 -3.74 5.79
C LEU A 152 -8.77 -2.51 4.90
N ILE A 153 -9.96 -2.03 4.57
CA ILE A 153 -10.13 -0.87 3.71
C ILE A 153 -10.39 0.36 4.58
N VAL A 154 -9.58 1.38 4.40
CA VAL A 154 -9.80 2.72 4.95
C VAL A 154 -9.95 3.71 3.79
N CYS A 155 -10.58 4.84 4.01
CA CYS A 155 -10.87 5.80 2.96
C CYS A 155 -10.44 7.20 3.38
N ALA A 156 -9.46 7.76 2.68
CA ALA A 156 -8.87 9.06 2.97
C ALA A 156 -8.43 9.18 4.44
N GLY A 157 -7.69 8.18 4.93
CA GLY A 157 -7.17 8.08 6.29
C GLY A 157 -8.21 7.82 7.38
N ARG A 158 -9.45 7.46 7.02
CA ARG A 158 -10.54 7.23 7.98
C ARG A 158 -11.11 5.82 7.85
N PRO A 159 -11.49 5.17 8.97
CA PRO A 159 -12.22 3.92 8.93
C PRO A 159 -13.48 4.04 8.05
N LEU A 160 -13.74 3.01 7.28
CA LEU A 160 -14.92 2.90 6.42
C LEU A 160 -15.84 1.83 7.00
N ALA A 161 -17.00 2.23 7.54
CA ALA A 161 -17.95 1.27 8.11
C ALA A 161 -18.60 0.41 7.02
N THR A 162 -19.00 1.03 5.93
CA THR A 162 -19.57 0.40 4.73
C THR A 162 -19.28 1.30 3.53
N LEU A 163 -19.41 0.78 2.31
CA LEU A 163 -19.35 1.58 1.09
C LEU A 163 -20.72 2.10 0.70
N GLY A 164 -21.73 1.24 0.70
CA GLY A 164 -23.12 1.53 0.32
C GLY A 164 -24.17 1.21 1.41
N GLY A 165 -23.73 0.85 2.62
CA GLY A 165 -24.63 0.60 3.75
C GLY A 165 -24.98 -0.88 4.00
N HIS A 166 -24.46 -1.82 3.22
CA HIS A 166 -24.89 -3.23 3.29
C HIS A 166 -23.76 -4.18 3.75
N LEU A 167 -22.52 -3.91 3.37
CA LEU A 167 -21.38 -4.77 3.69
C LEU A 167 -20.50 -4.12 4.75
N PRO A 168 -20.30 -4.76 5.93
CA PRO A 168 -19.39 -4.25 6.97
C PRO A 168 -17.93 -4.25 6.47
N LEU A 169 -17.28 -3.08 6.53
CA LEU A 169 -15.88 -2.87 6.13
C LEU A 169 -15.02 -2.35 7.29
N ASP A 170 -15.58 -2.26 8.50
CA ASP A 170 -14.93 -1.82 9.73
C ASP A 170 -14.02 -2.88 10.35
N ARG A 171 -13.92 -4.03 9.71
CA ARG A 171 -13.09 -5.17 10.10
C ARG A 171 -12.34 -5.74 8.90
N PRO A 172 -11.20 -6.44 9.12
CA PRO A 172 -10.49 -7.12 8.05
C PRO A 172 -11.37 -8.14 7.32
N LEU A 173 -11.25 -8.16 5.99
CA LEU A 173 -11.90 -9.11 5.10
C LEU A 173 -10.91 -10.24 4.81
N GLU A 174 -11.30 -11.48 5.05
CA GLU A 174 -10.49 -12.65 4.71
C GLU A 174 -10.52 -12.84 3.18
N VAL A 175 -9.34 -12.94 2.55
CA VAL A 175 -9.24 -13.14 1.08
C VAL A 175 -9.91 -14.46 0.66
N SER A 176 -9.83 -15.49 1.50
CA SER A 176 -10.44 -16.82 1.27
C SER A 176 -11.97 -16.81 1.17
N ASP A 177 -12.62 -15.82 1.74
CA ASP A 177 -14.08 -15.73 1.77
C ASP A 177 -14.66 -15.16 0.46
N TRP A 178 -13.76 -14.77 -0.46
CA TRP A 178 -14.13 -14.19 -1.75
C TRP A 178 -13.75 -15.12 -2.91
N PRO A 179 -14.59 -16.07 -3.26
CA PRO A 179 -14.34 -17.11 -4.28
C PRO A 179 -14.28 -16.60 -5.72
#